data_1a08620d8ae8e0f31e5e9385004499ae
#
_entry.id   1a08620d8ae8e0f31e5e9385004499ae
#
_cell.length_a   1.000
_cell.length_b   1.000
_cell.length_c   1.000
_cell.angle_alpha   90.00
_cell.angle_beta   90.00
_cell.angle_gamma   90.00
#
_symmetry.space_group_name_H-M   'P 1'
#
loop_
_entity.id
_entity.type
_entity.pdbx_description
1 polymer ?
#
loop_
_entity_poly.entity_id
_entity_poly.type
_entity_poly.pdbx_seq_one_letter_code
_entity_poly.pdbx_strand_id
1 'polypeptide(L)'
;PTQLWRLLVNNAPVSLKAVLLGGAAIPVELTEQAREQGIRCWCGYGLTEFASTVCAKEADGKADVGSALPGREVRIVDDEVWLRAASMAQGYWRNGQLYPLVNAQGWFATRDRGIVHDGKLTLVGRMDNLFFSGGEGIQPEEVERLIVSHPHVLQAFIVPIEDEEFGHRPVAVVEYDAEAGSIDLAEWVKDKLARFQQPVRWLTLPAE
;
A
#
# COMPACT_ATOMS: atom_id res chain seq x y z
N PRO A 1 9.11 5.38 1.14
CA PRO A 1 8.53 6.60 1.72
C PRO A 1 9.27 7.07 2.97
N THR A 2 9.52 6.20 3.95
CA THR A 2 10.17 6.53 5.23
C THR A 2 11.50 7.28 5.08
N GLN A 3 12.34 6.88 4.11
CA GLN A 3 13.63 7.57 3.87
C GLN A 3 13.40 9.01 3.37
N LEU A 4 12.44 9.23 2.48
CA LEU A 4 12.09 10.56 2.01
C LEU A 4 11.59 11.43 3.16
N TRP A 5 10.67 10.92 3.97
CA TRP A 5 10.18 11.62 5.14
C TRP A 5 11.32 12.06 6.06
N ARG A 6 12.26 11.17 6.38
CA ARG A 6 13.44 11.49 7.19
C ARG A 6 14.33 12.57 6.55
N LEU A 7 14.48 12.55 5.22
CA LEU A 7 15.23 13.58 4.50
C LEU A 7 14.54 14.95 4.58
N LEU A 8 13.21 15.01 4.45
CA LEU A 8 12.46 16.26 4.52
C LEU A 8 12.49 16.88 5.92
N VAL A 9 12.31 16.06 6.96
CA VAL A 9 12.38 16.53 8.36
C VAL A 9 13.76 17.05 8.72
N ASN A 10 14.84 16.48 8.16
CA ASN A 10 16.24 16.90 8.41
C ASN A 10 16.79 17.88 7.37
N ASN A 11 15.92 18.56 6.60
CA ASN A 11 16.29 19.46 5.51
C ASN A 11 17.11 18.73 4.43
N ALA A 12 16.40 18.14 3.47
CA ALA A 12 16.99 17.38 2.36
C ALA A 12 18.14 18.14 1.67
N PRO A 13 19.21 17.46 1.25
CA PRO A 13 20.34 18.10 0.56
C PRO A 13 19.87 18.88 -0.67
N VAL A 14 20.36 20.10 -0.85
CA VAL A 14 20.02 20.99 -1.98
C VAL A 14 20.33 20.34 -3.35
N SER A 15 21.24 19.38 -3.39
CA SER A 15 21.62 18.64 -4.61
C SER A 15 20.60 17.57 -5.04
N LEU A 16 19.66 17.16 -4.16
CA LEU A 16 18.65 16.15 -4.48
C LEU A 16 17.62 16.71 -5.45
N LYS A 17 17.53 16.13 -6.65
CA LYS A 17 16.64 16.59 -7.74
C LYS A 17 15.40 15.73 -7.91
N ALA A 18 15.53 14.44 -7.66
CA ALA A 18 14.44 13.49 -7.83
C ALA A 18 14.63 12.27 -6.94
N VAL A 19 13.52 11.62 -6.61
CA VAL A 19 13.48 10.36 -5.86
C VAL A 19 12.51 9.39 -6.51
N LEU A 20 12.82 8.10 -6.45
CA LEU A 20 11.89 7.01 -6.77
C LEU A 20 11.43 6.39 -5.45
N LEU A 21 10.14 6.39 -5.24
CA LEU A 21 9.47 5.85 -4.05
C LEU A 21 8.80 4.53 -4.40
N GLY A 22 8.93 3.55 -3.52
CA GLY A 22 8.30 2.24 -3.67
C GLY A 22 8.45 1.41 -2.41
N GLY A 23 7.95 0.16 -2.46
CA GLY A 23 8.05 -0.82 -1.39
C GLY A 23 7.01 -0.66 -0.26
N ALA A 24 6.22 0.43 -0.27
CA ALA A 24 5.09 0.66 0.62
C ALA A 24 4.12 1.66 -0.01
N ALA A 25 2.96 1.87 0.61
CA ALA A 25 2.05 2.96 0.24
C ALA A 25 2.77 4.32 0.30
N ILE A 26 2.49 5.19 -0.66
CA ILE A 26 3.14 6.49 -0.78
C ILE A 26 2.11 7.56 -0.47
N PRO A 27 2.21 8.24 0.70
CA PRO A 27 1.32 9.34 1.05
C PRO A 27 1.45 10.50 0.05
N VAL A 28 0.32 11.05 -0.37
CA VAL A 28 0.27 12.19 -1.30
C VAL A 28 0.96 13.39 -0.68
N GLU A 29 0.70 13.66 0.58
CA GLU A 29 1.25 14.77 1.37
C GLU A 29 2.78 14.74 1.37
N LEU A 30 3.39 13.54 1.49
CA LEU A 30 4.84 13.38 1.45
C LEU A 30 5.42 13.81 0.08
N THR A 31 4.75 13.47 -1.01
CA THR A 31 5.19 13.86 -2.36
C THR A 31 4.98 15.35 -2.64
N GLU A 32 3.95 15.95 -2.04
CA GLU A 32 3.68 17.39 -2.12
C GLU A 32 4.73 18.19 -1.34
N GLN A 33 5.04 17.79 -0.10
CA GLN A 33 6.12 18.40 0.68
C GLN A 33 7.47 18.35 -0.02
N ALA A 34 7.79 17.21 -0.65
CA ALA A 34 9.02 17.08 -1.44
C ALA A 34 9.03 18.04 -2.65
N ARG A 35 7.90 18.16 -3.34
CA ARG A 35 7.74 19.07 -4.49
C ARG A 35 7.92 20.53 -4.09
N GLU A 36 7.41 20.95 -2.92
CA GLU A 36 7.62 22.29 -2.37
C GLU A 36 9.10 22.60 -2.13
N GLN A 37 9.91 21.57 -1.81
CA GLN A 37 11.36 21.67 -1.68
C GLN A 37 12.11 21.49 -3.02
N GLY A 38 11.41 21.44 -4.15
CA GLY A 38 11.98 21.31 -5.48
C GLY A 38 12.44 19.89 -5.84
N ILE A 39 12.00 18.87 -5.10
CA ILE A 39 12.33 17.46 -5.32
C ILE A 39 11.20 16.79 -6.11
N ARG A 40 11.50 16.26 -7.29
CA ARG A 40 10.53 15.47 -8.06
C ARG A 40 10.40 14.06 -7.48
N CYS A 41 9.18 13.61 -7.26
CA CYS A 41 8.89 12.26 -6.78
C CYS A 41 8.35 11.39 -7.91
N TRP A 42 8.90 10.20 -8.03
CA TRP A 42 8.35 9.12 -8.84
C TRP A 42 7.79 8.06 -7.92
N CYS A 43 6.54 7.66 -8.18
CA CYS A 43 5.89 6.57 -7.47
C CYS A 43 6.02 5.30 -8.31
N GLY A 44 6.44 4.20 -7.69
CA GLY A 44 6.63 2.94 -8.39
C GLY A 44 6.09 1.74 -7.62
N TYR A 45 5.64 0.76 -8.37
CA TYR A 45 5.29 -0.57 -7.89
C TYR A 45 6.27 -1.59 -8.47
N GLY A 46 6.74 -2.47 -7.65
CA GLY A 46 7.64 -3.55 -8.06
C GLY A 46 7.90 -4.55 -6.96
N LEU A 47 8.56 -5.63 -7.33
CA LEU A 47 8.82 -6.79 -6.50
C LEU A 47 10.28 -7.23 -6.69
N THR A 48 10.84 -7.88 -5.69
CA THR A 48 12.16 -8.52 -5.77
C THR A 48 12.23 -9.52 -6.92
N GLU A 49 11.15 -10.25 -7.14
CA GLU A 49 10.99 -11.24 -8.21
C GLU A 49 11.10 -10.63 -9.62
N PHE A 50 10.92 -9.32 -9.76
CA PHE A 50 11.01 -8.57 -11.02
C PHE A 50 12.26 -7.66 -11.09
N ALA A 51 13.23 -7.88 -10.23
CA ALA A 51 14.47 -7.11 -10.10
C ALA A 51 14.25 -5.63 -9.73
N SER A 52 13.06 -5.19 -9.38
CA SER A 52 12.67 -3.88 -8.87
C SER A 52 11.32 -3.42 -9.45
N THR A 53 11.30 -2.24 -10.11
CA THR A 53 10.11 -1.51 -10.53
C THR A 53 9.45 -2.13 -11.77
N VAL A 54 8.14 -2.35 -11.71
CA VAL A 54 7.30 -2.83 -12.81
C VAL A 54 6.47 -1.69 -13.39
N CYS A 55 5.82 -0.89 -12.54
CA CYS A 55 5.08 0.30 -12.93
C CYS A 55 5.69 1.53 -12.29
N ALA A 56 5.65 2.66 -12.98
CA ALA A 56 6.07 3.94 -12.40
C ALA A 56 5.40 5.12 -13.10
N LYS A 57 5.23 6.21 -12.34
CA LYS A 57 4.86 7.54 -12.84
C LYS A 57 5.46 8.64 -11.97
N GLU A 58 5.55 9.86 -12.49
CA GLU A 58 5.76 11.04 -11.65
C GLU A 58 4.53 11.28 -10.77
N ALA A 59 4.74 11.63 -9.50
CA ALA A 59 3.67 11.84 -8.54
C ALA A 59 2.76 13.01 -8.98
N ASP A 60 1.46 12.76 -9.07
CA ASP A 60 0.45 13.71 -9.54
C ASP A 60 -0.76 13.83 -8.59
N GLY A 61 -0.58 13.39 -7.34
CA GLY A 61 -1.64 13.37 -6.33
C GLY A 61 -2.69 12.28 -6.50
N LYS A 62 -2.51 11.35 -7.46
CA LYS A 62 -3.43 10.22 -7.67
C LYS A 62 -2.86 8.94 -7.08
N ALA A 63 -3.74 8.05 -6.65
CA ALA A 63 -3.39 6.80 -5.98
C ALA A 63 -2.80 5.72 -6.91
N ASP A 64 -2.91 5.86 -8.25
CA ASP A 64 -2.31 4.89 -9.16
C ASP A 64 -0.77 4.97 -9.15
N VAL A 65 -0.12 3.87 -9.46
CA VAL A 65 1.35 3.74 -9.56
C VAL A 65 1.84 3.83 -11.02
N GLY A 66 1.00 4.36 -11.91
CA GLY A 66 1.32 4.54 -13.33
C GLY A 66 1.15 3.28 -14.16
N SER A 67 1.70 3.35 -15.36
CA SER A 67 1.65 2.27 -16.34
C SER A 67 2.87 1.35 -16.24
N ALA A 68 2.75 0.15 -16.80
CA ALA A 68 3.88 -0.77 -16.91
C ALA A 68 5.05 -0.15 -17.68
N LEU A 69 6.25 -0.31 -17.16
CA LEU A 69 7.47 0.11 -17.84
C LEU A 69 7.72 -0.74 -19.09
N PRO A 70 8.49 -0.25 -20.07
CA PRO A 70 8.82 -1.03 -21.27
C PRO A 70 9.33 -2.42 -20.95
N GLY A 71 8.82 -3.44 -21.67
CA GLY A 71 9.17 -4.84 -21.48
C GLY A 71 8.57 -5.50 -20.24
N ARG A 72 7.64 -4.84 -19.56
CA ARG A 72 6.83 -5.39 -18.46
C ARG A 72 5.37 -5.42 -18.84
N GLU A 73 4.69 -6.46 -18.39
CA GLU A 73 3.27 -6.66 -18.67
C GLU A 73 2.52 -6.84 -17.35
N VAL A 74 1.36 -6.20 -17.26
CA VAL A 74 0.45 -6.26 -16.11
C VAL A 74 -0.93 -6.69 -16.60
N ARG A 75 -1.56 -7.61 -15.90
CA ARG A 75 -2.98 -7.94 -16.07
C ARG A 75 -3.63 -8.20 -14.71
N ILE A 76 -4.95 -8.09 -14.67
CA ILE A 76 -5.74 -8.44 -13.49
C ILE A 76 -6.47 -9.76 -13.79
N VAL A 77 -6.38 -10.70 -12.86
CA VAL A 77 -7.09 -11.98 -12.89
C VAL A 77 -7.70 -12.19 -11.51
N ASP A 78 -9.02 -12.25 -11.42
CA ASP A 78 -9.75 -12.40 -10.16
C ASP A 78 -9.29 -11.40 -9.09
N ASP A 79 -9.23 -10.11 -9.46
CA ASP A 79 -8.73 -8.97 -8.68
C ASP A 79 -7.22 -9.03 -8.36
N GLU A 80 -6.52 -10.11 -8.65
CA GLU A 80 -5.10 -10.24 -8.42
C GLU A 80 -4.27 -9.63 -9.56
N VAL A 81 -3.20 -8.93 -9.18
CA VAL A 81 -2.20 -8.41 -10.12
C VAL A 81 -1.30 -9.55 -10.58
N TRP A 82 -1.29 -9.81 -11.89
CA TRP A 82 -0.40 -10.77 -12.51
C TRP A 82 0.61 -10.06 -13.39
N LEU A 83 1.87 -10.47 -13.30
CA LEU A 83 2.99 -9.82 -13.96
C LEU A 83 3.76 -10.77 -14.86
N ARG A 84 4.34 -10.21 -15.93
CA ARG A 84 5.29 -10.88 -16.81
C ARG A 84 6.37 -9.91 -17.29
N ALA A 85 7.63 -10.32 -17.27
CA ALA A 85 8.76 -9.54 -17.78
C ALA A 85 9.99 -10.41 -18.03
N ALA A 86 10.89 -9.97 -18.91
CA ALA A 86 12.18 -10.62 -19.10
C ALA A 86 13.12 -10.47 -17.88
N SER A 87 12.90 -9.44 -17.04
CA SER A 87 13.69 -9.19 -15.81
C SER A 87 13.29 -10.06 -14.62
N MET A 88 12.31 -10.93 -14.78
CA MET A 88 11.79 -11.77 -13.73
C MET A 88 12.79 -12.84 -13.32
N ALA A 89 12.86 -13.13 -12.00
CA ALA A 89 13.63 -14.24 -11.46
C ALA A 89 13.11 -15.57 -11.99
N GLN A 90 14.00 -16.54 -12.14
CA GLN A 90 13.62 -17.88 -12.64
C GLN A 90 12.82 -18.68 -11.61
N GLY A 91 13.00 -18.42 -10.33
CA GLY A 91 12.33 -19.14 -9.25
C GLY A 91 12.93 -18.86 -7.88
N TYR A 92 12.36 -19.50 -6.87
CA TYR A 92 12.91 -19.53 -5.52
C TYR A 92 13.85 -20.71 -5.36
N TRP A 93 15.06 -20.45 -4.87
CA TRP A 93 16.01 -21.51 -4.55
C TRP A 93 15.82 -21.96 -3.09
N ARG A 94 15.42 -23.22 -2.90
CA ARG A 94 15.23 -23.82 -1.56
C ARG A 94 15.75 -25.24 -1.54
N ASN A 95 16.52 -25.59 -0.52
CA ASN A 95 17.03 -26.97 -0.30
C ASN A 95 17.68 -27.60 -1.55
N GLY A 96 18.46 -26.82 -2.32
CA GLY A 96 19.14 -27.33 -3.51
C GLY A 96 18.24 -27.45 -4.75
N GLN A 97 17.00 -26.96 -4.72
CA GLN A 97 16.06 -27.01 -5.84
C GLN A 97 15.55 -25.62 -6.21
N LEU A 98 15.31 -25.45 -7.51
CA LEU A 98 14.66 -24.27 -8.07
C LEU A 98 13.14 -24.51 -8.17
N TYR A 99 12.36 -23.66 -7.52
CA TYR A 99 10.90 -23.64 -7.62
C TYR A 99 10.49 -22.51 -8.55
N PRO A 100 9.99 -22.80 -9.77
CA PRO A 100 9.60 -21.77 -10.74
C PRO A 100 8.57 -20.80 -10.17
N LEU A 101 8.71 -19.52 -10.52
CA LEU A 101 7.77 -18.47 -10.10
C LEU A 101 6.50 -18.43 -10.93
N VAL A 102 6.57 -18.87 -12.16
CA VAL A 102 5.53 -18.63 -13.18
C VAL A 102 4.69 -19.86 -13.45
N ASN A 103 3.47 -19.61 -13.90
CA ASN A 103 2.62 -20.63 -14.49
C ASN A 103 3.11 -21.03 -15.90
N ALA A 104 2.41 -22.00 -16.54
CA ALA A 104 2.74 -22.50 -17.87
C ALA A 104 2.71 -21.42 -18.98
N GLN A 105 2.03 -20.29 -18.75
CA GLN A 105 1.95 -19.16 -19.68
C GLN A 105 2.97 -18.05 -19.37
N GLY A 106 3.89 -18.27 -18.41
CA GLY A 106 4.94 -17.32 -18.05
C GLY A 106 4.47 -16.15 -17.16
N TRP A 107 3.32 -16.26 -16.50
CA TRP A 107 2.80 -15.24 -15.62
C TRP A 107 3.05 -15.57 -14.14
N PHE A 108 3.38 -14.53 -13.37
CA PHE A 108 3.56 -14.58 -11.94
C PHE A 108 2.34 -13.94 -11.23
N ALA A 109 1.73 -14.68 -10.32
CA ALA A 109 0.65 -14.24 -9.46
C ALA A 109 1.26 -13.57 -8.21
N THR A 110 1.04 -12.27 -8.03
CA THR A 110 1.78 -11.47 -7.04
C THR A 110 1.20 -11.55 -5.63
N ARG A 111 -0.03 -11.98 -5.48
CA ARG A 111 -0.86 -11.87 -4.29
C ARG A 111 -1.21 -10.42 -3.92
N ASP A 112 -0.92 -9.46 -4.78
CA ASP A 112 -1.40 -8.08 -4.64
C ASP A 112 -2.75 -7.95 -5.36
N ARG A 113 -3.70 -7.26 -4.74
CA ARG A 113 -4.96 -6.87 -5.36
C ARG A 113 -4.79 -5.53 -6.07
N GLY A 114 -5.38 -5.41 -7.24
CA GLY A 114 -5.28 -4.18 -8.00
C GLY A 114 -6.31 -4.03 -9.10
N ILE A 115 -6.40 -2.82 -9.62
CA ILE A 115 -7.30 -2.44 -10.72
C ILE A 115 -6.46 -1.74 -11.78
N VAL A 116 -6.68 -2.08 -13.03
CA VAL A 116 -6.10 -1.35 -14.18
C VAL A 116 -7.20 -0.53 -14.84
N HIS A 117 -7.00 0.78 -14.87
CA HIS A 117 -7.86 1.72 -15.57
C HIS A 117 -7.02 2.63 -16.47
N ASP A 118 -7.37 2.74 -17.76
CA ASP A 118 -6.61 3.49 -18.77
C ASP A 118 -5.11 3.13 -18.79
N GLY A 119 -4.79 1.82 -18.62
CA GLY A 119 -3.43 1.33 -18.61
C GLY A 119 -2.61 1.68 -17.35
N LYS A 120 -3.23 2.27 -16.32
CA LYS A 120 -2.60 2.61 -15.04
C LYS A 120 -3.05 1.65 -13.96
N LEU A 121 -2.11 1.17 -13.17
CA LEU A 121 -2.35 0.25 -12.05
C LEU A 121 -2.62 1.03 -10.76
N THR A 122 -3.71 0.71 -10.09
CA THR A 122 -3.98 1.11 -8.71
C THR A 122 -3.94 -0.13 -7.83
N LEU A 123 -3.12 -0.12 -6.78
CA LEU A 123 -3.06 -1.19 -5.80
C LEU A 123 -4.15 -0.99 -4.75
N VAL A 124 -4.85 -2.06 -4.42
CA VAL A 124 -5.91 -2.10 -3.40
C VAL A 124 -5.34 -2.59 -2.07
N GLY A 125 -4.57 -3.67 -2.10
CA GLY A 125 -3.95 -4.28 -0.92
C GLY A 125 -3.38 -5.66 -1.23
N ARG A 126 -3.14 -6.47 -0.20
CA ARG A 126 -2.66 -7.85 -0.32
C ARG A 126 -3.80 -8.84 -0.19
N MET A 127 -3.85 -9.85 -1.04
CA MET A 127 -4.84 -10.95 -0.89
C MET A 127 -4.66 -11.70 0.43
N ASP A 128 -3.42 -11.78 0.91
CA ASP A 128 -3.10 -12.48 2.16
C ASP A 128 -3.61 -11.75 3.42
N ASN A 129 -3.88 -10.44 3.30
CA ASN A 129 -4.38 -9.61 4.40
C ASN A 129 -5.90 -9.55 4.46
N LEU A 130 -6.60 -9.99 3.39
CA LEU A 130 -8.06 -10.03 3.37
C LEU A 130 -8.58 -10.96 4.47
N PHE A 131 -9.47 -10.46 5.32
CA PHE A 131 -10.17 -11.27 6.30
C PHE A 131 -11.69 -11.05 6.22
N PHE A 132 -12.46 -11.93 6.87
CA PHE A 132 -13.92 -11.89 6.81
C PHE A 132 -14.53 -11.57 8.17
N SER A 133 -15.52 -10.67 8.18
CA SER A 133 -16.32 -10.30 9.33
C SER A 133 -17.79 -10.52 8.99
N GLY A 134 -18.45 -11.52 9.61
CA GLY A 134 -19.84 -11.85 9.33
C GLY A 134 -20.09 -12.24 7.87
N GLY A 135 -19.10 -12.82 7.18
CA GLY A 135 -19.20 -13.20 5.75
C GLY A 135 -18.80 -12.08 4.77
N GLU A 136 -18.62 -10.85 5.24
CA GLU A 136 -18.17 -9.72 4.43
C GLU A 136 -16.65 -9.60 4.45
N GLY A 137 -16.04 -9.43 3.27
CA GLY A 137 -14.58 -9.27 3.13
C GLY A 137 -14.11 -7.89 3.54
N ILE A 138 -13.11 -7.83 4.42
CA ILE A 138 -12.44 -6.58 4.81
C ILE A 138 -11.00 -6.61 4.28
N GLN A 139 -10.66 -5.61 3.46
CA GLN A 139 -9.29 -5.35 3.04
C GLN A 139 -8.69 -4.32 3.99
N PRO A 140 -7.75 -4.68 4.88
CA PRO A 140 -7.17 -3.76 5.87
C PRO A 140 -6.68 -2.45 5.27
N GLU A 141 -5.96 -2.53 4.16
CA GLU A 141 -5.32 -1.38 3.52
C GLU A 141 -6.33 -0.33 2.99
N GLU A 142 -7.56 -0.73 2.68
CA GLU A 142 -8.63 0.21 2.30
C GLU A 142 -9.11 1.01 3.50
N VAL A 143 -9.31 0.34 4.62
CA VAL A 143 -9.72 0.98 5.89
C VAL A 143 -8.61 1.86 6.44
N GLU A 144 -7.37 1.36 6.43
CA GLU A 144 -6.16 2.10 6.85
C GLU A 144 -5.99 3.39 6.05
N ARG A 145 -6.10 3.32 4.73
CA ARG A 145 -6.00 4.50 3.84
C ARG A 145 -7.03 5.57 4.19
N LEU A 146 -8.27 5.15 4.49
CA LEU A 146 -9.30 6.08 4.91
C LEU A 146 -8.94 6.73 6.25
N ILE A 147 -8.51 5.95 7.25
CA ILE A 147 -8.17 6.46 8.58
C ILE A 147 -6.99 7.44 8.48
N VAL A 148 -5.96 7.12 7.69
CA VAL A 148 -4.77 7.98 7.46
C VAL A 148 -5.14 9.28 6.72
N SER A 149 -6.27 9.34 6.01
CA SER A 149 -6.73 10.61 5.41
C SER A 149 -7.24 11.62 6.42
N HIS A 150 -7.32 11.28 7.72
CA HIS A 150 -7.60 12.24 8.79
C HIS A 150 -6.34 13.09 9.08
N PRO A 151 -6.44 14.46 9.16
CA PRO A 151 -5.28 15.36 9.25
C PRO A 151 -4.31 15.06 10.38
N HIS A 152 -4.79 14.51 11.48
CA HIS A 152 -4.00 14.22 12.69
C HIS A 152 -3.63 12.75 12.86
N VAL A 153 -3.74 11.94 11.81
CA VAL A 153 -3.33 10.53 11.82
C VAL A 153 -2.08 10.36 10.98
N LEU A 154 -1.00 9.91 11.58
CA LEU A 154 0.27 9.64 10.91
C LEU A 154 0.30 8.25 10.30
N GLN A 155 -0.18 7.24 11.04
CA GLN A 155 -0.26 5.85 10.59
C GLN A 155 -1.49 5.15 11.18
N ALA A 156 -2.00 4.18 10.46
CA ALA A 156 -3.06 3.30 10.95
C ALA A 156 -2.83 1.87 10.44
N PHE A 157 -3.12 0.90 11.29
CA PHE A 157 -3.09 -0.52 10.97
C PHE A 157 -4.41 -1.14 11.39
N ILE A 158 -4.98 -1.97 10.51
CA ILE A 158 -6.17 -2.75 10.81
C ILE A 158 -5.79 -4.20 11.05
N VAL A 159 -6.11 -4.68 12.24
CA VAL A 159 -5.77 -6.04 12.68
C VAL A 159 -7.08 -6.81 12.93
N PRO A 160 -7.25 -8.02 12.36
CA PRO A 160 -8.37 -8.87 12.71
C PRO A 160 -8.20 -9.42 14.14
N ILE A 161 -9.24 -9.35 14.95
CA ILE A 161 -9.34 -10.09 16.20
C ILE A 161 -10.44 -11.14 16.09
N GLU A 162 -10.27 -12.27 16.75
CA GLU A 162 -11.30 -13.30 16.82
C GLU A 162 -12.58 -12.78 17.49
N ASP A 163 -13.74 -13.18 16.95
CA ASP A 163 -15.05 -12.82 17.43
C ASP A 163 -15.99 -14.03 17.26
N GLU A 164 -16.73 -14.39 18.32
CA GLU A 164 -17.56 -15.61 18.34
C GLU A 164 -18.73 -15.53 17.36
N GLU A 165 -19.27 -14.33 17.09
CA GLU A 165 -20.43 -14.14 16.22
C GLU A 165 -20.01 -13.90 14.76
N PHE A 166 -18.97 -13.10 14.53
CA PHE A 166 -18.57 -12.62 13.19
C PHE A 166 -17.33 -13.31 12.63
N GLY A 167 -16.72 -14.25 13.38
CA GLY A 167 -15.43 -14.87 13.04
C GLY A 167 -14.27 -13.93 13.34
N HIS A 168 -14.22 -12.78 12.69
CA HIS A 168 -13.24 -11.72 13.00
C HIS A 168 -13.91 -10.35 13.00
N ARG A 169 -13.32 -9.42 13.77
CA ARG A 169 -13.68 -8.01 13.77
C ARG A 169 -12.44 -7.13 13.60
N PRO A 170 -12.55 -6.01 12.88
CA PRO A 170 -11.43 -5.09 12.71
C PRO A 170 -11.13 -4.32 14.01
N VAL A 171 -9.84 -4.20 14.34
CA VAL A 171 -9.30 -3.31 15.37
C VAL A 171 -8.32 -2.37 14.72
N ALA A 172 -8.41 -1.07 15.01
CA ALA A 172 -7.49 -0.08 14.53
C ALA A 172 -6.38 0.18 15.56
N VAL A 173 -5.12 0.18 15.12
CA VAL A 173 -3.96 0.66 15.86
C VAL A 173 -3.46 1.92 15.16
N VAL A 174 -3.47 3.06 15.84
CA VAL A 174 -3.30 4.38 15.22
C VAL A 174 -2.16 5.14 15.88
N GLU A 175 -1.32 5.76 15.07
CA GLU A 175 -0.36 6.76 15.47
C GLU A 175 -0.93 8.15 15.16
N TYR A 176 -0.92 9.02 16.15
CA TYR A 176 -1.40 10.40 16.05
C TYR A 176 -0.23 11.37 15.98
N ASP A 177 -0.42 12.51 15.33
CA ASP A 177 0.53 13.62 15.46
C ASP A 177 0.50 14.25 16.86
N ALA A 178 1.53 15.06 17.16
CA ALA A 178 1.65 15.70 18.47
C ALA A 178 0.57 16.77 18.75
N GLU A 179 -0.12 17.24 17.71
CA GLU A 179 -1.18 18.26 17.80
C GLU A 179 -2.57 17.63 17.89
N ALA A 180 -2.66 16.30 17.77
CA ALA A 180 -3.89 15.56 17.91
C ALA A 180 -4.45 15.74 19.34
N GLY A 181 -5.43 16.60 19.49
CA GLY A 181 -6.22 16.68 20.70
C GLY A 181 -7.06 15.41 20.92
N SER A 182 -8.17 15.52 21.62
CA SER A 182 -9.14 14.42 21.72
C SER A 182 -9.88 14.24 20.38
N ILE A 183 -9.48 13.25 19.59
CA ILE A 183 -10.08 12.93 18.29
C ILE A 183 -10.99 11.71 18.45
N ASP A 184 -12.25 11.82 18.01
CA ASP A 184 -13.17 10.70 17.89
C ASP A 184 -13.14 10.13 16.47
N LEU A 185 -12.18 9.22 16.21
CA LEU A 185 -12.07 8.55 14.93
C LEU A 185 -13.26 7.61 14.66
N ALA A 186 -13.90 7.08 15.68
CA ALA A 186 -15.06 6.21 15.50
C ALA A 186 -16.24 7.00 14.91
N GLU A 187 -16.51 8.19 15.38
CA GLU A 187 -17.53 9.07 14.79
C GLU A 187 -17.08 9.57 13.41
N TRP A 188 -15.78 9.85 13.22
CA TRP A 188 -15.26 10.34 11.95
C TRP A 188 -15.39 9.31 10.80
N VAL A 189 -15.23 8.01 11.06
CA VAL A 189 -15.35 6.96 10.03
C VAL A 189 -16.79 6.47 9.81
N LYS A 190 -17.72 6.82 10.68
CA LYS A 190 -19.07 6.26 10.77
C LYS A 190 -19.86 6.33 9.46
N ASP A 191 -19.79 7.46 8.76
CA ASP A 191 -20.49 7.69 7.50
C ASP A 191 -19.61 7.38 6.26
N LYS A 192 -18.34 7.00 6.47
CA LYS A 192 -17.38 6.75 5.41
C LYS A 192 -17.04 5.27 5.22
N LEU A 193 -17.22 4.45 6.25
CA LEU A 193 -17.01 3.01 6.22
C LEU A 193 -18.32 2.26 6.39
N ALA A 194 -18.44 1.14 5.68
CA ALA A 194 -19.53 0.20 5.93
C ALA A 194 -19.44 -0.31 7.38
N ARG A 195 -20.58 -0.63 8.00
CA ARG A 195 -20.63 -1.01 9.42
C ARG A 195 -19.70 -2.17 9.78
N PHE A 196 -19.55 -3.16 8.91
CA PHE A 196 -18.67 -4.31 9.13
C PHE A 196 -17.19 -3.94 9.06
N GLN A 197 -16.82 -2.86 8.35
CA GLN A 197 -15.45 -2.34 8.22
C GLN A 197 -15.03 -1.43 9.38
N GLN A 198 -16.00 -0.91 10.15
CA GLN A 198 -15.73 0.01 11.25
C GLN A 198 -15.01 -0.71 12.38
N PRO A 199 -13.83 -0.20 12.83
CA PRO A 199 -13.10 -0.80 13.93
C PRO A 199 -13.91 -0.86 15.21
N VAL A 200 -13.99 -2.04 15.84
CA VAL A 200 -14.69 -2.23 17.12
C VAL A 200 -13.87 -1.77 18.32
N ARG A 201 -12.57 -1.55 18.11
CA ARG A 201 -11.64 -1.05 19.11
C ARG A 201 -10.58 -0.18 18.46
N TRP A 202 -10.17 0.86 19.17
CA TRP A 202 -9.14 1.81 18.77
C TRP A 202 -8.01 1.75 19.79
N LEU A 203 -6.80 1.54 19.33
CA LEU A 203 -5.59 1.47 20.15
C LEU A 203 -4.60 2.50 19.64
N THR A 204 -3.84 3.10 20.55
CA THR A 204 -2.73 3.97 20.14
C THR A 204 -1.49 3.12 19.89
N LEU A 205 -0.79 3.39 18.79
CA LEU A 205 0.49 2.76 18.52
C LEU A 205 1.49 3.14 19.62
N PRO A 206 2.19 2.19 20.25
CA PRO A 206 3.19 2.51 21.27
C PRO A 206 4.27 3.41 20.68
N ALA A 207 4.68 4.44 21.45
CA ALA A 207 5.87 5.21 21.10
C ALA A 207 7.12 4.32 21.20
N GLU A 208 8.05 4.43 20.23
CA GLU A 208 9.35 3.77 20.28
C GLU A 208 10.22 4.26 21.45
#